data_f682708e8334567e3a9f6a8d714150b7
#
_entry.id   f682708e8334567e3a9f6a8d714150b7
#
_cell.length_a   1.000
_cell.length_b   1.000
_cell.length_c   1.000
_cell.angle_alpha   90.00
_cell.angle_beta   90.00
_cell.angle_gamma   90.00
#
_symmetry.space_group_name_H-M   'P 1'
#
loop_
_entity.id
_entity.type
_entity.pdbx_description
1 polymer ?
#
loop_
_entity_poly.entity_id
_entity_poly.type
_entity_poly.pdbx_seq_one_letter_code
_entity_poly.pdbx_strand_id
1 'polypeptide(L)'
;MLIPVKGVHVSQQEEKYPASAISSWSGFVYQGKIALYHSLKLIHDGDLDFELQLDSSDDFAIYKAGKLHSAHQVKAKISRYRSGYAKALEQCTLIEYDKIKGTPRYFHVSVQLDNTDDHKGASGEIVKFYRYGDNFHCGLGEIEGLTKALIKKIFENESITVSDNLINFNYCLLSEKISTKAIHNHKLNQVDGFSENKAAYVGRIEGKEILEDLLNQNPYQDRGYYAVELKTELLTYLEEILDQTLPRMSDATYERARRLCEHIRETPINELKKLCQMMKPSERFQDVQTNDIRRYTKLIQAISVEPIFKHLPHYLDSENRFYVPTALDVDESEECESDMIREMKNNGDLLRLLFEYNHLIASKSEASFTFNTKFTNSDDFDNKPATEKLESNITKSLCISVITIDDAEGRLNDKTTHG
;
A
#
# COMPACT_ATOMS: atom_id res chain seq x y z
N MET A 1 5.49 57.95 -35.08
CA MET A 1 6.79 57.44 -34.58
C MET A 1 6.48 56.61 -33.36
N LEU A 2 6.27 55.29 -33.57
CA LEU A 2 5.92 54.32 -32.52
C LEU A 2 7.22 53.66 -32.01
N ILE A 3 7.48 53.79 -30.72
CA ILE A 3 8.64 53.19 -30.04
C ILE A 3 8.29 51.73 -29.69
N PRO A 4 9.09 50.73 -30.08
CA PRO A 4 8.84 49.35 -29.70
C PRO A 4 9.19 49.11 -28.25
N VAL A 5 8.24 48.60 -27.48
CA VAL A 5 8.43 48.09 -26.10
C VAL A 5 9.25 46.80 -26.17
N LYS A 6 10.48 46.85 -25.64
CA LYS A 6 11.30 45.68 -25.45
C LYS A 6 10.64 44.74 -24.44
N GLY A 7 10.26 43.55 -24.89
CA GLY A 7 9.81 42.45 -24.03
C GLY A 7 10.92 42.08 -23.09
N VAL A 8 10.61 42.09 -21.80
CA VAL A 8 11.47 41.55 -20.75
C VAL A 8 11.38 40.01 -20.84
N HIS A 9 12.44 39.37 -21.35
CA HIS A 9 12.61 37.92 -21.18
C HIS A 9 12.89 37.66 -19.70
N VAL A 10 11.88 37.22 -18.96
CA VAL A 10 12.07 36.59 -17.67
C VAL A 10 12.66 35.20 -17.96
N SER A 11 13.96 35.06 -17.77
CA SER A 11 14.59 33.74 -17.73
C SER A 11 14.03 33.02 -16.51
N GLN A 12 13.19 32.01 -16.75
CA GLN A 12 12.88 31.01 -15.72
C GLN A 12 14.22 30.36 -15.35
N GLN A 13 14.72 30.65 -14.17
CA GLN A 13 15.79 29.85 -13.57
C GLN A 13 15.22 28.46 -13.35
N GLU A 14 15.73 27.45 -14.05
CA GLU A 14 15.46 26.07 -13.75
C GLU A 14 15.92 25.82 -12.30
N GLU A 15 14.97 25.56 -11.41
CA GLU A 15 15.24 25.14 -10.04
C GLU A 15 16.06 23.85 -10.09
N LYS A 16 17.26 23.87 -9.54
CA LYS A 16 18.13 22.69 -9.46
C LYS A 16 17.73 21.87 -8.25
N TYR A 17 17.03 20.77 -8.49
CA TYR A 17 16.75 19.76 -7.49
C TYR A 17 17.92 18.77 -7.33
N PRO A 18 18.08 18.13 -6.15
CA PRO A 18 19.07 17.07 -5.94
C PRO A 18 18.87 15.91 -6.91
N ALA A 19 19.92 15.14 -7.17
CA ALA A 19 19.85 13.94 -7.99
C ALA A 19 18.84 12.93 -7.39
N SER A 20 17.96 12.42 -8.23
CA SER A 20 16.89 11.48 -7.83
C SER A 20 17.14 10.10 -8.40
N ALA A 21 16.87 9.06 -7.60
CA ALA A 21 16.87 7.65 -8.00
C ALA A 21 15.51 7.17 -8.55
N ILE A 22 14.54 8.08 -8.77
CA ILE A 22 13.17 7.74 -9.21
C ILE A 22 13.18 6.81 -10.41
N SER A 23 13.99 7.09 -11.43
CA SER A 23 14.01 6.28 -12.66
C SER A 23 14.46 4.83 -12.43
N SER A 24 15.39 4.59 -11.52
CA SER A 24 15.88 3.25 -11.20
C SER A 24 14.83 2.47 -10.39
N TRP A 25 14.32 3.09 -9.32
CA TRP A 25 13.32 2.45 -8.47
C TRP A 25 12.02 2.15 -9.21
N SER A 26 11.45 3.15 -9.90
CA SER A 26 10.23 2.95 -10.70
C SER A 26 10.43 1.93 -11.81
N GLY A 27 11.63 1.83 -12.37
CA GLY A 27 12.00 0.83 -13.38
C GLY A 27 11.84 -0.59 -12.84
N PHE A 28 12.42 -0.90 -11.68
CA PHE A 28 12.34 -2.24 -11.07
C PHE A 28 10.90 -2.61 -10.67
N VAL A 29 10.17 -1.67 -10.05
CA VAL A 29 8.76 -1.89 -9.69
C VAL A 29 7.92 -2.16 -10.95
N TYR A 30 8.16 -1.41 -12.02
CA TYR A 30 7.44 -1.58 -13.27
C TYR A 30 7.74 -2.93 -13.94
N GLN A 31 8.98 -3.41 -13.92
CA GLN A 31 9.36 -4.75 -14.40
C GLN A 31 8.56 -5.85 -13.69
N GLY A 32 8.47 -5.79 -12.36
CA GLY A 32 7.68 -6.74 -11.57
C GLY A 32 6.18 -6.69 -11.91
N LYS A 33 5.60 -5.49 -12.10
CA LYS A 33 4.20 -5.34 -12.51
C LYS A 33 3.93 -5.90 -13.91
N ILE A 34 4.84 -5.72 -14.86
CA ILE A 34 4.74 -6.32 -16.21
C ILE A 34 4.85 -7.84 -16.15
N ALA A 35 5.76 -8.39 -15.34
CA ALA A 35 5.89 -9.83 -15.14
C ALA A 35 4.61 -10.45 -14.57
N LEU A 36 3.99 -9.80 -13.56
CA LEU A 36 2.70 -10.21 -12.99
C LEU A 36 1.58 -10.17 -14.04
N TYR A 37 1.46 -9.06 -14.78
CA TYR A 37 0.47 -8.93 -15.85
C TYR A 37 0.60 -10.05 -16.90
N HIS A 38 1.83 -10.34 -17.32
CA HIS A 38 2.06 -11.40 -18.31
C HIS A 38 1.70 -12.78 -17.77
N SER A 39 2.04 -13.07 -16.51
CA SER A 39 1.68 -14.32 -15.85
C SER A 39 0.16 -14.50 -15.74
N LEU A 40 -0.56 -13.45 -15.30
CA LEU A 40 -2.01 -13.48 -15.24
C LEU A 40 -2.66 -13.60 -16.63
N LYS A 41 -2.02 -13.04 -17.67
CA LYS A 41 -2.49 -13.22 -19.05
C LYS A 41 -2.37 -14.68 -19.48
N LEU A 42 -1.27 -15.36 -19.19
CA LEU A 42 -1.10 -16.79 -19.47
C LEU A 42 -2.17 -17.61 -18.72
N ILE A 43 -2.41 -17.34 -17.45
CA ILE A 43 -3.44 -17.99 -16.64
C ILE A 43 -4.82 -17.77 -17.25
N HIS A 44 -5.16 -16.54 -17.61
CA HIS A 44 -6.44 -16.22 -18.26
C HIS A 44 -6.62 -16.95 -19.60
N ASP A 45 -5.54 -17.14 -20.36
CA ASP A 45 -5.52 -17.84 -21.64
C ASP A 45 -5.53 -19.40 -21.44
N GLY A 46 -5.63 -19.88 -20.20
CA GLY A 46 -5.71 -21.31 -19.82
C GLY A 46 -4.37 -22.03 -19.72
N ASP A 47 -3.27 -21.30 -19.77
CA ASP A 47 -1.92 -21.84 -19.65
C ASP A 47 -1.45 -21.76 -18.20
N LEU A 48 -1.38 -22.89 -17.52
CA LEU A 48 -0.95 -23.00 -16.12
C LEU A 48 0.40 -23.69 -15.95
N ASP A 49 0.89 -24.35 -16.99
CA ASP A 49 2.14 -25.13 -16.94
C ASP A 49 3.34 -24.27 -17.30
N PHE A 50 3.51 -23.17 -16.58
CA PHE A 50 4.68 -22.31 -16.70
C PHE A 50 5.26 -21.96 -15.33
N GLU A 51 6.52 -21.56 -15.38
CA GLU A 51 7.27 -20.99 -14.25
C GLU A 51 7.74 -19.59 -14.65
N LEU A 52 7.44 -18.58 -13.81
CA LEU A 52 7.96 -17.24 -13.94
C LEU A 52 9.32 -17.16 -13.24
N GLN A 53 10.36 -16.77 -13.98
CA GLN A 53 11.67 -16.40 -13.44
C GLN A 53 11.83 -14.89 -13.46
N LEU A 54 12.09 -14.29 -12.31
CA LEU A 54 12.43 -12.87 -12.18
C LEU A 54 13.95 -12.72 -12.27
N ASP A 55 14.41 -11.58 -12.80
CA ASP A 55 15.82 -11.20 -12.85
C ASP A 55 16.69 -12.29 -13.51
N SER A 56 16.34 -12.64 -14.74
CA SER A 56 17.09 -13.57 -15.57
C SER A 56 18.05 -12.83 -16.51
N SER A 57 18.50 -13.48 -17.61
CA SER A 57 19.32 -12.84 -18.65
C SER A 57 18.66 -11.60 -19.30
N ASP A 58 17.32 -11.49 -19.21
CA ASP A 58 16.49 -10.29 -19.42
C ASP A 58 15.74 -9.97 -18.11
N ASP A 59 14.83 -9.01 -18.06
CA ASP A 59 14.19 -8.58 -16.81
C ASP A 59 13.26 -9.65 -16.21
N PHE A 60 12.62 -10.50 -17.03
CA PHE A 60 11.94 -11.72 -16.59
C PHE A 60 11.85 -12.74 -17.75
N ALA A 61 11.56 -13.99 -17.40
CA ALA A 61 11.44 -15.08 -18.34
C ALA A 61 10.33 -16.07 -17.97
N ILE A 62 9.75 -16.70 -18.97
CA ILE A 62 8.77 -17.78 -18.82
C ILE A 62 9.45 -19.10 -19.21
N TYR A 63 9.35 -20.07 -18.32
CA TYR A 63 9.83 -21.43 -18.53
C TYR A 63 8.65 -22.39 -18.61
N LYS A 64 8.81 -23.45 -19.43
CA LYS A 64 7.88 -24.58 -19.51
C LYS A 64 8.66 -25.87 -19.56
N ALA A 65 8.28 -26.83 -18.73
CA ALA A 65 8.98 -28.12 -18.62
C ALA A 65 10.52 -27.94 -18.51
N GLY A 66 10.96 -26.99 -17.69
CA GLY A 66 12.38 -26.67 -17.46
C GLY A 66 13.11 -25.99 -18.61
N LYS A 67 12.44 -25.64 -19.72
CA LYS A 67 13.02 -24.96 -20.88
C LYS A 67 12.53 -23.52 -20.98
N LEU A 68 13.41 -22.61 -21.36
CA LEU A 68 13.06 -21.23 -21.64
C LEU A 68 12.06 -21.14 -22.79
N HIS A 69 10.85 -20.69 -22.48
CA HIS A 69 9.76 -20.51 -23.45
C HIS A 69 9.76 -19.12 -24.06
N SER A 70 10.00 -18.08 -23.27
CA SER A 70 10.14 -16.69 -23.74
C SER A 70 10.97 -15.85 -22.79
N ALA A 71 11.68 -14.86 -23.33
CA ALA A 71 12.47 -13.88 -22.58
C ALA A 71 11.90 -12.48 -22.79
N HIS A 72 11.88 -11.67 -21.73
CA HIS A 72 11.19 -10.39 -21.70
C HIS A 72 12.09 -9.30 -21.13
N GLN A 73 12.34 -8.26 -21.90
CA GLN A 73 13.04 -7.05 -21.48
C GLN A 73 12.06 -5.89 -21.32
N VAL A 74 12.12 -5.19 -20.20
CA VAL A 74 11.21 -4.09 -19.88
C VAL A 74 11.99 -2.79 -19.71
N LYS A 75 11.55 -1.71 -20.33
CA LYS A 75 12.19 -0.40 -20.22
C LYS A 75 11.18 0.70 -19.92
N ALA A 76 11.31 1.28 -18.73
CA ALA A 76 10.52 2.41 -18.23
C ALA A 76 11.25 3.74 -18.52
N LYS A 77 11.52 4.04 -19.78
CA LYS A 77 12.17 5.30 -20.20
C LYS A 77 11.13 6.29 -20.74
N ILE A 78 11.45 7.57 -20.62
CA ILE A 78 10.62 8.68 -21.16
C ILE A 78 10.83 8.94 -22.66
N SER A 79 11.91 8.41 -23.25
CA SER A 79 12.23 8.64 -24.65
C SER A 79 11.22 7.96 -25.58
N ARG A 80 10.67 8.70 -26.53
CA ARG A 80 9.76 8.20 -27.56
C ARG A 80 10.48 7.75 -28.84
N TYR A 81 11.79 7.86 -28.87
CA TYR A 81 12.61 7.50 -30.03
C TYR A 81 13.19 6.10 -29.84
N ARG A 82 12.95 5.21 -30.81
CA ARG A 82 13.49 3.83 -30.82
C ARG A 82 15.02 3.80 -30.68
N SER A 83 15.71 4.80 -31.22
CA SER A 83 17.16 4.91 -31.12
C SER A 83 17.68 4.91 -29.69
N GLY A 84 16.89 5.47 -28.74
CA GLY A 84 17.20 5.45 -27.30
C GLY A 84 17.21 4.06 -26.66
N TYR A 85 16.71 3.05 -27.36
CA TYR A 85 16.61 1.65 -26.91
C TYR A 85 17.52 0.69 -27.71
N ALA A 86 18.25 1.17 -28.72
CA ALA A 86 19.02 0.35 -29.67
C ALA A 86 19.97 -0.64 -28.96
N LYS A 87 20.72 -0.17 -27.94
CA LYS A 87 21.63 -1.04 -27.18
C LYS A 87 20.86 -2.15 -26.43
N ALA A 88 19.72 -1.86 -25.82
CA ALA A 88 18.93 -2.84 -25.09
C ALA A 88 18.27 -3.85 -26.05
N LEU A 89 17.78 -3.40 -27.20
CA LEU A 89 17.23 -4.27 -28.24
C LEU A 89 18.29 -5.24 -28.76
N GLU A 90 19.52 -4.77 -28.99
CA GLU A 90 20.63 -5.64 -29.46
C GLU A 90 21.01 -6.65 -28.37
N GLN A 91 21.06 -6.26 -27.09
CA GLN A 91 21.32 -7.19 -25.99
C GLN A 91 20.27 -8.29 -25.89
N CYS A 92 19.00 -8.01 -26.16
CA CYS A 92 17.94 -9.03 -26.16
C CYS A 92 18.18 -10.10 -27.24
N THR A 93 18.91 -9.80 -28.31
CA THR A 93 19.20 -10.76 -29.40
C THR A 93 20.32 -11.73 -29.09
N LEU A 94 21.06 -11.56 -28.01
CA LEU A 94 22.16 -12.42 -27.64
C LEU A 94 21.70 -13.85 -27.42
N ILE A 95 22.49 -14.78 -27.91
CA ILE A 95 22.34 -16.22 -27.65
C ILE A 95 23.29 -16.54 -26.51
N GLU A 96 22.74 -16.83 -25.33
CA GLU A 96 23.52 -17.09 -24.13
C GLU A 96 22.75 -18.00 -23.18
N TYR A 97 23.44 -18.86 -22.47
CA TYR A 97 22.85 -19.82 -21.53
C TYR A 97 21.69 -20.61 -22.18
N ASP A 98 20.51 -20.56 -21.62
CA ASP A 98 19.29 -21.21 -22.09
C ASP A 98 18.46 -20.36 -23.08
N LYS A 99 18.83 -19.09 -23.29
CA LYS A 99 18.30 -18.24 -24.36
C LYS A 99 18.94 -18.63 -25.74
N ILE A 100 18.47 -19.75 -26.25
CA ILE A 100 19.00 -20.36 -27.49
C ILE A 100 18.42 -19.71 -28.74
N LYS A 101 18.92 -20.17 -29.91
CA LYS A 101 18.41 -19.73 -31.22
C LYS A 101 16.92 -20.02 -31.37
N GLY A 102 16.15 -19.02 -31.81
CA GLY A 102 14.70 -19.13 -32.02
C GLY A 102 13.85 -18.99 -30.75
N THR A 103 14.44 -18.77 -29.57
CA THR A 103 13.67 -18.43 -28.36
C THR A 103 12.88 -17.15 -28.61
N PRO A 104 11.56 -17.10 -28.37
CA PRO A 104 10.76 -15.88 -28.46
C PRO A 104 11.28 -14.78 -27.51
N ARG A 105 11.48 -13.59 -28.02
CA ARG A 105 12.02 -12.43 -27.30
C ARG A 105 11.08 -11.26 -27.42
N TYR A 106 10.70 -10.69 -26.27
CA TYR A 106 9.76 -9.57 -26.21
C TYR A 106 10.38 -8.36 -25.54
N PHE A 107 10.07 -7.19 -26.09
CA PHE A 107 10.52 -5.91 -25.57
C PHE A 107 9.31 -5.08 -25.14
N HIS A 108 9.28 -4.66 -23.89
CA HIS A 108 8.22 -3.89 -23.28
C HIS A 108 8.68 -2.45 -23.06
N VAL A 109 7.83 -1.50 -23.41
CA VAL A 109 8.10 -0.06 -23.23
C VAL A 109 6.92 0.64 -22.56
N SER A 110 7.23 1.66 -21.76
CA SER A 110 6.24 2.43 -21.00
C SER A 110 5.66 3.62 -21.80
N VAL A 111 6.15 3.91 -22.98
CA VAL A 111 5.72 5.03 -23.83
C VAL A 111 5.59 4.59 -25.27
N GLN A 112 4.72 5.26 -26.02
CA GLN A 112 4.60 5.04 -27.45
C GLN A 112 5.88 5.48 -28.16
N LEU A 113 6.45 4.59 -28.96
CA LEU A 113 7.64 4.86 -29.77
C LEU A 113 7.26 5.30 -31.19
N ASP A 114 8.19 5.98 -31.83
CA ASP A 114 8.13 6.38 -33.24
C ASP A 114 8.15 5.16 -34.19
N ASN A 115 8.74 4.05 -33.78
CA ASN A 115 8.77 2.81 -34.54
C ASN A 115 8.81 1.59 -33.59
N THR A 116 7.90 0.64 -33.80
CA THR A 116 7.75 -0.62 -33.07
C THR A 116 7.86 -1.86 -33.97
N ASP A 117 8.50 -1.74 -35.15
CA ASP A 117 8.78 -2.88 -35.98
C ASP A 117 9.72 -3.87 -35.28
N ASP A 118 9.66 -5.13 -35.65
CA ASP A 118 10.56 -6.17 -35.14
C ASP A 118 12.01 -5.73 -35.25
N HIS A 119 12.82 -6.01 -34.23
CA HIS A 119 14.27 -5.77 -34.27
C HIS A 119 14.99 -7.05 -34.57
N LYS A 120 15.77 -7.05 -35.67
CA LYS A 120 16.65 -8.15 -36.03
C LYS A 120 18.08 -7.80 -35.65
N GLY A 121 18.64 -8.52 -34.68
CA GLY A 121 20.01 -8.30 -34.24
C GLY A 121 21.07 -8.90 -35.12
N ALA A 122 22.34 -8.66 -34.78
CA ALA A 122 23.48 -9.19 -35.48
C ALA A 122 23.54 -10.73 -35.48
N SER A 123 23.01 -11.38 -34.44
CA SER A 123 22.86 -12.83 -34.32
C SER A 123 21.81 -13.43 -35.26
N GLY A 124 21.00 -12.60 -35.92
CA GLY A 124 19.86 -13.00 -36.72
C GLY A 124 18.57 -13.27 -35.92
N GLU A 125 18.64 -13.19 -34.61
CA GLU A 125 17.48 -13.33 -33.72
C GLU A 125 16.57 -12.12 -33.82
N ILE A 126 15.27 -12.35 -33.60
CA ILE A 126 14.23 -11.32 -33.70
C ILE A 126 13.67 -11.01 -32.33
N VAL A 127 13.61 -9.72 -31.99
CA VAL A 127 12.93 -9.18 -30.80
C VAL A 127 11.67 -8.47 -31.24
N LYS A 128 10.55 -8.85 -30.65
CA LYS A 128 9.23 -8.26 -30.93
C LYS A 128 8.83 -7.29 -29.82
N PHE A 129 8.25 -6.15 -30.18
CA PHE A 129 7.58 -5.31 -29.20
C PHE A 129 6.31 -6.01 -28.71
N TYR A 130 6.14 -6.04 -27.37
CA TYR A 130 5.00 -6.72 -26.77
C TYR A 130 3.71 -5.90 -26.96
N ARG A 131 2.61 -6.60 -27.29
CA ARG A 131 1.30 -5.96 -27.51
C ARG A 131 0.44 -6.00 -26.27
N TYR A 132 -0.10 -4.84 -25.91
CA TYR A 132 -1.11 -4.63 -24.87
C TYR A 132 -2.43 -4.23 -25.55
N GLY A 133 -3.24 -5.21 -25.96
CA GLY A 133 -4.38 -4.96 -26.85
C GLY A 133 -3.91 -4.43 -28.20
N ASP A 134 -4.33 -3.22 -28.55
CA ASP A 134 -3.93 -2.56 -29.81
C ASP A 134 -2.64 -1.75 -29.73
N ASN A 135 -2.08 -1.57 -28.52
CA ASN A 135 -0.89 -0.79 -28.28
C ASN A 135 0.37 -1.65 -28.14
N PHE A 136 1.53 -1.10 -28.52
CA PHE A 136 2.86 -1.69 -28.29
C PHE A 136 3.58 -1.08 -27.09
N HIS A 137 2.84 -0.40 -26.19
CA HIS A 137 3.34 0.17 -24.96
C HIS A 137 2.28 0.05 -23.89
N CYS A 138 2.72 0.16 -22.62
CA CYS A 138 1.84 0.25 -21.47
C CYS A 138 2.39 1.32 -20.52
N GLY A 139 1.65 2.38 -20.25
CA GLY A 139 2.07 3.45 -19.35
C GLY A 139 2.27 2.97 -17.91
N LEU A 140 3.13 3.66 -17.16
CA LEU A 140 3.41 3.34 -15.75
C LEU A 140 2.13 3.32 -14.89
N GLY A 141 1.17 4.23 -15.18
CA GLY A 141 -0.13 4.29 -14.51
C GLY A 141 -1.18 3.32 -15.07
N GLU A 142 -0.95 2.70 -16.24
CA GLU A 142 -1.95 1.86 -16.92
C GLU A 142 -1.84 0.38 -16.54
N ILE A 143 -0.63 -0.08 -16.22
CA ILE A 143 -0.36 -1.51 -15.98
C ILE A 143 -1.19 -2.09 -14.83
N GLU A 144 -1.44 -1.31 -13.81
CA GLU A 144 -2.28 -1.71 -12.69
C GLU A 144 -3.72 -1.97 -13.14
N GLY A 145 -4.32 -1.05 -13.89
CA GLY A 145 -5.68 -1.20 -14.42
C GLY A 145 -5.80 -2.43 -15.33
N LEU A 146 -4.82 -2.67 -16.21
CA LEU A 146 -4.78 -3.85 -17.07
C LEU A 146 -4.67 -5.15 -16.26
N THR A 147 -3.86 -5.16 -15.21
CA THR A 147 -3.68 -6.32 -14.34
C THR A 147 -4.95 -6.63 -13.57
N LYS A 148 -5.59 -5.60 -12.97
CA LYS A 148 -6.87 -5.72 -12.29
C LYS A 148 -7.99 -6.22 -13.21
N ALA A 149 -8.01 -5.78 -14.47
CA ALA A 149 -8.96 -6.27 -15.47
C ALA A 149 -8.77 -7.77 -15.79
N LEU A 150 -7.53 -8.28 -15.80
CA LEU A 150 -7.27 -9.72 -15.94
C LEU A 150 -7.73 -10.51 -14.71
N ILE A 151 -7.44 -10.02 -13.50
CA ILE A 151 -7.92 -10.63 -12.25
C ILE A 151 -9.43 -10.76 -12.28
N LYS A 152 -10.15 -9.69 -12.66
CA LYS A 152 -11.60 -9.71 -12.80
C LYS A 152 -12.07 -10.81 -13.76
N LYS A 153 -11.46 -10.90 -14.94
CA LYS A 153 -11.82 -11.92 -15.95
C LYS A 153 -11.56 -13.35 -15.46
N ILE A 154 -10.44 -13.57 -14.74
CA ILE A 154 -10.14 -14.90 -14.18
C ILE A 154 -11.20 -15.28 -13.14
N PHE A 155 -11.60 -14.37 -12.25
CA PHE A 155 -12.67 -14.62 -11.29
C PHE A 155 -14.02 -14.88 -11.96
N GLU A 156 -14.35 -14.12 -13.01
CA GLU A 156 -15.58 -14.36 -13.80
C GLU A 156 -15.59 -15.74 -14.44
N ASN A 157 -14.44 -16.19 -14.99
CA ASN A 157 -14.29 -17.54 -15.56
C ASN A 157 -14.47 -18.64 -14.50
N GLU A 158 -14.03 -18.39 -13.27
CA GLU A 158 -14.17 -19.32 -12.13
C GLU A 158 -15.52 -19.16 -11.40
N SER A 159 -16.45 -18.38 -11.95
CA SER A 159 -17.78 -18.12 -11.35
C SER A 159 -17.73 -17.51 -9.95
N ILE A 160 -16.68 -16.74 -9.65
CA ILE A 160 -16.52 -16.03 -8.39
C ILE A 160 -17.19 -14.67 -8.49
N THR A 161 -18.00 -14.32 -7.48
CA THR A 161 -18.60 -12.97 -7.40
C THR A 161 -17.50 -11.93 -7.17
N VAL A 162 -17.42 -10.98 -8.09
CA VAL A 162 -16.35 -9.98 -8.13
C VAL A 162 -16.79 -8.69 -7.43
N SER A 163 -15.93 -8.17 -6.55
CA SER A 163 -16.01 -6.81 -6.01
C SER A 163 -14.71 -6.08 -6.25
N ASP A 164 -14.74 -4.76 -6.28
CA ASP A 164 -13.52 -3.96 -6.45
C ASP A 164 -12.52 -4.22 -5.33
N ASN A 165 -13.00 -4.41 -4.10
CA ASN A 165 -12.15 -4.77 -2.96
C ASN A 165 -11.45 -6.11 -3.15
N LEU A 166 -12.15 -7.13 -3.67
CA LEU A 166 -11.55 -8.43 -3.95
C LEU A 166 -10.48 -8.33 -5.04
N ILE A 167 -10.71 -7.53 -6.08
CA ILE A 167 -9.74 -7.29 -7.14
C ILE A 167 -8.50 -6.56 -6.60
N ASN A 168 -8.72 -5.48 -5.84
CA ASN A 168 -7.64 -4.70 -5.25
C ASN A 168 -6.79 -5.53 -4.31
N PHE A 169 -7.43 -6.33 -3.46
CA PHE A 169 -6.76 -7.27 -2.58
C PHE A 169 -5.81 -8.19 -3.33
N ASN A 170 -6.34 -8.91 -4.30
CA ASN A 170 -5.55 -9.90 -5.01
C ASN A 170 -4.44 -9.26 -5.84
N TYR A 171 -4.68 -8.06 -6.38
CA TYR A 171 -3.64 -7.29 -7.05
C TYR A 171 -2.49 -6.94 -6.09
N CYS A 172 -2.79 -6.45 -4.88
CA CYS A 172 -1.77 -6.11 -3.88
C CYS A 172 -1.02 -7.36 -3.40
N LEU A 173 -1.75 -8.44 -3.09
CA LEU A 173 -1.16 -9.71 -2.66
C LEU A 173 -0.18 -10.27 -3.70
N LEU A 174 -0.59 -10.36 -4.95
CA LEU A 174 0.26 -10.88 -6.02
C LEU A 174 1.43 -9.95 -6.34
N SER A 175 1.23 -8.63 -6.26
CA SER A 175 2.32 -7.65 -6.41
C SER A 175 3.37 -7.81 -5.32
N GLU A 176 2.95 -8.02 -4.07
CA GLU A 176 3.84 -8.28 -2.95
C GLU A 176 4.54 -9.63 -3.08
N LYS A 177 3.87 -10.66 -3.57
CA LYS A 177 4.49 -11.97 -3.88
C LYS A 177 5.67 -11.81 -4.86
N ILE A 178 5.49 -11.03 -5.92
CA ILE A 178 6.56 -10.76 -6.89
C ILE A 178 7.74 -10.02 -6.21
N SER A 179 7.46 -9.00 -5.42
CA SER A 179 8.47 -8.20 -4.72
C SER A 179 9.25 -9.04 -3.70
N THR A 180 8.53 -9.81 -2.87
CA THR A 180 9.13 -10.71 -1.88
C THR A 180 9.98 -11.78 -2.53
N LYS A 181 9.56 -12.31 -3.69
CA LYS A 181 10.33 -13.31 -4.43
C LYS A 181 11.64 -12.75 -4.97
N ALA A 182 11.63 -11.52 -5.49
CA ALA A 182 12.85 -10.85 -5.94
C ALA A 182 13.85 -10.66 -4.78
N ILE A 183 13.36 -10.23 -3.61
CA ILE A 183 14.18 -10.09 -2.39
C ILE A 183 14.72 -11.45 -1.95
N HIS A 184 13.90 -12.50 -1.97
CA HIS A 184 14.33 -13.86 -1.62
C HIS A 184 15.46 -14.36 -2.55
N ASN A 185 15.34 -14.16 -3.86
CA ASN A 185 16.37 -14.54 -4.81
C ASN A 185 17.69 -13.80 -4.53
N HIS A 186 17.60 -12.50 -4.21
CA HIS A 186 18.79 -11.74 -3.83
C HIS A 186 19.43 -12.23 -2.53
N LYS A 187 18.61 -12.65 -1.55
CA LYS A 187 19.09 -13.28 -0.32
C LYS A 187 19.83 -14.60 -0.58
N LEU A 188 19.33 -15.45 -1.49
CA LEU A 188 20.03 -16.69 -1.89
C LEU A 188 21.42 -16.39 -2.45
N ASN A 189 21.56 -15.28 -3.18
CA ASN A 189 22.87 -14.85 -3.67
C ASN A 189 23.77 -14.33 -2.54
N GLN A 190 23.27 -13.40 -1.70
CA GLN A 190 24.08 -12.72 -0.69
C GLN A 190 24.44 -13.60 0.52
N VAL A 191 23.50 -14.43 0.99
CA VAL A 191 23.63 -15.20 2.24
C VAL A 191 24.00 -16.64 1.98
N ASP A 192 23.34 -17.28 1.01
CA ASP A 192 23.51 -18.70 0.74
C ASP A 192 24.59 -19.00 -0.31
N GLY A 193 25.26 -17.97 -0.85
CA GLY A 193 26.40 -18.06 -1.73
C GLY A 193 26.07 -18.61 -3.12
N PHE A 194 24.80 -18.56 -3.56
CA PHE A 194 24.44 -18.93 -4.91
C PHE A 194 24.93 -17.86 -5.91
N SER A 195 25.32 -18.26 -7.13
CA SER A 195 25.49 -17.29 -8.21
C SER A 195 24.14 -16.63 -8.52
N GLU A 196 24.14 -15.39 -9.01
CA GLU A 196 22.91 -14.65 -9.39
C GLU A 196 22.00 -15.50 -10.28
N ASN A 197 22.55 -16.09 -11.33
CA ASN A 197 21.81 -16.96 -12.26
C ASN A 197 21.19 -18.17 -11.55
N LYS A 198 21.92 -18.81 -10.58
CA LYS A 198 21.39 -19.95 -9.84
C LYS A 198 20.29 -19.51 -8.88
N ALA A 199 20.45 -18.39 -8.20
CA ALA A 199 19.45 -17.84 -7.30
C ALA A 199 18.14 -17.54 -8.03
N ALA A 200 18.21 -16.85 -9.18
CA ALA A 200 17.06 -16.57 -10.01
C ALA A 200 16.40 -17.86 -10.57
N TYR A 201 17.20 -18.85 -10.97
CA TYR A 201 16.69 -20.12 -11.48
C TYR A 201 15.94 -20.94 -10.44
N VAL A 202 16.45 -21.04 -9.21
CA VAL A 202 15.81 -21.76 -8.10
C VAL A 202 14.59 -21.01 -7.58
N GLY A 203 14.60 -19.71 -7.67
CA GLY A 203 13.55 -18.82 -7.16
C GLY A 203 12.39 -18.61 -8.14
N ARG A 204 12.04 -19.55 -9.00
CA ARG A 204 10.87 -19.42 -9.90
C ARG A 204 9.55 -19.50 -9.16
N ILE A 205 8.50 -18.96 -9.78
CA ILE A 205 7.12 -19.00 -9.28
C ILE A 205 6.29 -19.79 -10.30
N GLU A 206 5.61 -20.83 -9.87
CA GLU A 206 4.75 -21.64 -10.72
C GLU A 206 3.45 -20.89 -11.05
N GLY A 207 2.96 -21.04 -12.30
CA GLY A 207 1.69 -20.46 -12.72
C GLY A 207 0.51 -20.96 -11.89
N LYS A 208 0.53 -22.24 -11.49
CA LYS A 208 -0.47 -22.84 -10.59
C LYS A 208 -0.47 -22.19 -9.21
N GLU A 209 0.71 -21.89 -8.66
CA GLU A 209 0.84 -21.21 -7.37
C GLU A 209 0.25 -19.79 -7.41
N ILE A 210 0.43 -19.06 -8.53
CA ILE A 210 -0.20 -17.75 -8.72
C ILE A 210 -1.73 -17.86 -8.77
N LEU A 211 -2.25 -18.86 -9.48
CA LEU A 211 -3.69 -19.09 -9.55
C LEU A 211 -4.28 -19.54 -8.19
N GLU A 212 -3.60 -20.43 -7.49
CA GLU A 212 -4.00 -20.87 -6.15
C GLU A 212 -4.08 -19.71 -5.17
N ASP A 213 -3.08 -18.83 -5.15
CA ASP A 213 -3.09 -17.63 -4.32
C ASP A 213 -4.26 -16.71 -4.69
N LEU A 214 -4.53 -16.54 -5.99
CA LEU A 214 -5.63 -15.73 -6.48
C LEU A 214 -6.99 -16.27 -6.04
N LEU A 215 -7.19 -17.58 -6.08
CA LEU A 215 -8.51 -18.20 -5.82
C LEU A 215 -8.77 -18.50 -4.34
N ASN A 216 -7.71 -18.82 -3.57
CA ASN A 216 -7.85 -19.26 -2.18
C ASN A 216 -7.80 -18.12 -1.16
N GLN A 217 -7.36 -16.93 -1.56
CA GLN A 217 -7.26 -15.80 -0.67
C GLN A 217 -8.55 -14.98 -0.67
N ASN A 218 -9.23 -14.97 0.47
CA ASN A 218 -10.43 -14.16 0.66
C ASN A 218 -10.11 -13.01 1.62
N PRO A 219 -10.19 -11.74 1.15
CA PRO A 219 -9.92 -10.59 2.00
C PRO A 219 -10.81 -10.52 3.24
N TYR A 220 -12.02 -11.05 3.16
CA TYR A 220 -12.95 -11.09 4.30
C TYR A 220 -12.51 -12.07 5.39
N GLN A 221 -11.59 -13.00 5.09
CA GLN A 221 -11.00 -13.93 6.05
C GLN A 221 -9.61 -13.47 6.52
N ASP A 222 -8.87 -12.71 5.73
CA ASP A 222 -7.56 -12.19 6.09
C ASP A 222 -7.66 -10.76 6.65
N ARG A 223 -7.71 -10.71 7.99
CA ARG A 223 -7.74 -9.42 8.72
C ARG A 223 -6.45 -8.60 8.56
N GLY A 224 -5.36 -9.17 8.08
CA GLY A 224 -4.08 -8.49 7.86
C GLY A 224 -4.10 -7.62 6.60
N TYR A 225 -4.85 -8.01 5.59
CA TYR A 225 -4.89 -7.31 4.32
C TYR A 225 -5.40 -5.87 4.41
N TYR A 226 -6.53 -5.67 5.06
CA TYR A 226 -7.08 -4.31 5.22
C TYR A 226 -6.12 -3.37 5.94
N ALA A 227 -5.28 -3.92 6.81
CA ALA A 227 -4.24 -3.15 7.48
C ALA A 227 -3.13 -2.70 6.52
N VAL A 228 -2.77 -3.52 5.53
CA VAL A 228 -1.76 -3.15 4.51
C VAL A 228 -2.31 -2.13 3.52
N GLU A 229 -3.53 -2.34 3.00
CA GLU A 229 -4.21 -1.40 2.11
C GLU A 229 -4.35 -0.04 2.80
N LEU A 230 -4.84 -0.05 4.02
CA LEU A 230 -5.02 1.15 4.82
C LEU A 230 -3.69 1.84 5.16
N LYS A 231 -2.62 1.07 5.40
CA LYS A 231 -1.28 1.62 5.58
C LYS A 231 -0.82 2.36 4.33
N THR A 232 -1.05 1.78 3.16
CA THR A 232 -0.71 2.39 1.88
C THR A 232 -1.51 3.65 1.64
N GLU A 233 -2.83 3.62 1.88
CA GLU A 233 -3.70 4.79 1.73
C GLU A 233 -3.35 5.90 2.72
N LEU A 234 -3.10 5.56 3.98
CA LEU A 234 -2.64 6.50 5.01
C LEU A 234 -1.35 7.21 4.58
N LEU A 235 -0.36 6.46 4.13
CA LEU A 235 0.92 7.02 3.70
C LEU A 235 0.77 7.87 2.45
N THR A 236 0.05 7.38 1.44
CA THR A 236 -0.21 8.14 0.20
C THR A 236 -0.90 9.47 0.52
N TYR A 237 -1.93 9.42 1.34
CA TYR A 237 -2.68 10.63 1.68
C TYR A 237 -1.85 11.63 2.51
N LEU A 238 -1.05 11.14 3.47
CA LEU A 238 -0.16 11.99 4.26
C LEU A 238 0.93 12.64 3.39
N GLU A 239 1.50 11.88 2.45
CA GLU A 239 2.49 12.39 1.49
C GLU A 239 1.86 13.46 0.58
N GLU A 240 0.66 13.23 0.07
CA GLU A 240 -0.09 14.22 -0.71
C GLU A 240 -0.39 15.51 0.07
N ILE A 241 -0.77 15.40 1.35
CA ILE A 241 -0.98 16.58 2.20
C ILE A 241 0.33 17.33 2.42
N LEU A 242 1.41 16.63 2.71
CA LEU A 242 2.72 17.24 2.91
C LEU A 242 3.14 18.01 1.65
N ASP A 243 3.00 17.42 0.49
CA ASP A 243 3.37 18.06 -0.79
C ASP A 243 2.50 19.30 -1.10
N GLN A 244 1.18 19.21 -0.89
CA GLN A 244 0.24 20.28 -1.21
C GLN A 244 0.29 21.46 -0.22
N THR A 245 0.61 21.18 1.04
CA THR A 245 0.48 22.16 2.12
C THR A 245 1.82 22.69 2.62
N LEU A 246 2.94 22.09 2.23
CA LEU A 246 4.29 22.47 2.59
C LEU A 246 4.55 23.99 2.52
N PRO A 247 4.16 24.72 1.47
CA PRO A 247 4.41 26.16 1.35
C PRO A 247 3.62 27.02 2.34
N ARG A 248 2.64 26.45 3.04
CA ARG A 248 1.70 27.19 3.92
C ARG A 248 1.69 26.65 5.35
N MET A 249 2.43 25.61 5.63
CA MET A 249 2.47 24.95 6.93
C MET A 249 3.52 25.60 7.84
N SER A 250 3.23 25.63 9.14
CA SER A 250 4.27 25.94 10.11
C SER A 250 5.24 24.75 10.25
N ASP A 251 6.49 25.03 10.61
CA ASP A 251 7.50 23.98 10.82
C ASP A 251 7.03 22.92 11.84
N ALA A 252 6.34 23.33 12.89
CA ALA A 252 5.79 22.42 13.90
C ALA A 252 4.72 21.50 13.34
N THR A 253 3.82 22.00 12.48
CA THR A 253 2.76 21.21 11.85
C THR A 253 3.36 20.21 10.85
N TYR A 254 4.34 20.64 10.08
CA TYR A 254 5.09 19.78 9.17
C TYR A 254 5.79 18.63 9.91
N GLU A 255 6.48 18.94 11.00
CA GLU A 255 7.21 17.96 11.79
C GLU A 255 6.27 16.93 12.43
N ARG A 256 5.08 17.34 12.90
CA ARG A 256 4.04 16.39 13.39
C ARG A 256 3.57 15.44 12.29
N ALA A 257 3.30 15.96 11.11
CA ALA A 257 2.86 15.15 9.98
C ALA A 257 3.97 14.18 9.53
N ARG A 258 5.22 14.62 9.50
CA ARG A 258 6.39 13.79 9.19
C ARG A 258 6.54 12.64 10.20
N ARG A 259 6.46 12.93 11.50
CA ARG A 259 6.52 11.92 12.56
C ARG A 259 5.37 10.92 12.48
N LEU A 260 4.17 11.37 12.11
CA LEU A 260 3.04 10.47 11.88
C LEU A 260 3.32 9.52 10.70
N CYS A 261 3.87 10.01 9.60
CA CYS A 261 4.28 9.17 8.48
C CYS A 261 5.33 8.12 8.89
N GLU A 262 6.35 8.53 9.64
CA GLU A 262 7.39 7.62 10.14
C GLU A 262 6.79 6.56 11.07
N HIS A 263 5.95 6.96 12.02
CA HIS A 263 5.28 6.03 12.92
C HIS A 263 4.43 5.00 12.16
N ILE A 264 3.61 5.43 11.20
CA ILE A 264 2.79 4.51 10.41
C ILE A 264 3.67 3.59 9.56
N ARG A 265 4.76 4.09 8.99
CA ARG A 265 5.71 3.31 8.19
C ARG A 265 6.37 2.20 9.01
N GLU A 266 6.71 2.48 10.25
CA GLU A 266 7.36 1.54 11.18
C GLU A 266 6.38 0.62 11.91
N THR A 267 5.09 0.99 11.99
CA THR A 267 4.08 0.22 12.72
C THR A 267 3.86 -1.15 12.09
N PRO A 268 3.99 -2.26 12.85
CA PRO A 268 3.68 -3.60 12.36
C PRO A 268 2.20 -3.74 12.00
N ILE A 269 1.86 -4.64 11.07
CA ILE A 269 0.50 -4.83 10.54
C ILE A 269 -0.52 -5.14 11.64
N ASN A 270 -0.16 -5.96 12.62
CA ASN A 270 -1.04 -6.29 13.74
C ASN A 270 -1.34 -5.09 14.66
N GLU A 271 -0.39 -4.17 14.82
CA GLU A 271 -0.59 -2.93 15.57
C GLU A 271 -1.36 -1.89 14.73
N LEU A 272 -1.18 -1.90 13.41
CA LEU A 272 -1.92 -1.02 12.51
C LEU A 272 -3.43 -1.28 12.58
N LYS A 273 -3.85 -2.53 12.78
CA LYS A 273 -5.26 -2.87 13.05
C LYS A 273 -5.81 -2.10 14.24
N LYS A 274 -5.05 -1.97 15.33
CA LYS A 274 -5.46 -1.21 16.51
C LYS A 274 -5.59 0.29 16.20
N LEU A 275 -4.64 0.83 15.43
CA LEU A 275 -4.72 2.21 14.96
C LEU A 275 -6.00 2.46 14.15
N CYS A 276 -6.36 1.56 13.25
CA CYS A 276 -7.59 1.67 12.47
C CYS A 276 -8.85 1.60 13.33
N GLN A 277 -8.88 0.68 14.29
CA GLN A 277 -9.98 0.58 15.23
C GLN A 277 -10.16 1.84 16.10
N MET A 278 -9.03 2.48 16.46
CA MET A 278 -9.09 3.74 17.21
C MET A 278 -9.37 4.94 16.32
N MET A 279 -8.97 4.91 15.05
CA MET A 279 -9.30 5.95 14.08
C MET A 279 -10.81 6.04 13.89
N LYS A 280 -11.48 4.90 13.76
CA LYS A 280 -12.93 4.82 13.60
C LYS A 280 -13.57 3.87 14.64
N PRO A 281 -13.69 4.30 15.90
CA PRO A 281 -14.16 3.43 16.99
C PRO A 281 -15.60 2.97 16.85
N SER A 282 -16.46 3.72 16.16
CA SER A 282 -17.88 3.39 15.97
C SER A 282 -18.12 2.30 14.92
N GLU A 283 -17.10 1.88 14.17
CA GLU A 283 -17.27 0.93 13.08
C GLU A 283 -16.22 -0.19 13.13
N ARG A 284 -16.37 -1.17 12.27
CA ARG A 284 -15.32 -2.20 12.10
C ARG A 284 -14.10 -1.57 11.45
N PHE A 285 -12.90 -2.00 11.84
CA PHE A 285 -11.66 -1.46 11.27
C PHE A 285 -11.59 -1.58 9.74
N GLN A 286 -12.35 -2.50 9.15
CA GLN A 286 -12.48 -2.72 7.71
C GLN A 286 -13.27 -1.63 6.99
N ASP A 287 -14.01 -0.81 7.73
CA ASP A 287 -14.91 0.21 7.17
C ASP A 287 -14.25 1.60 7.15
N VAL A 288 -12.97 1.70 7.55
CA VAL A 288 -12.21 2.97 7.49
C VAL A 288 -11.99 3.40 6.04
N GLN A 289 -12.40 4.62 5.73
CA GLN A 289 -12.35 5.18 4.38
C GLN A 289 -11.36 6.34 4.28
N THR A 290 -11.03 6.75 3.04
CA THR A 290 -10.14 7.88 2.76
C THR A 290 -10.55 9.17 3.51
N ASN A 291 -11.86 9.41 3.69
CA ASN A 291 -12.34 10.57 4.44
C ASN A 291 -12.00 10.47 5.94
N ASP A 292 -12.00 9.28 6.52
CA ASP A 292 -11.65 9.08 7.93
C ASP A 292 -10.15 9.32 8.14
N ILE A 293 -9.33 8.86 7.24
CA ILE A 293 -7.89 9.13 7.21
C ILE A 293 -7.64 10.64 7.14
N ARG A 294 -8.39 11.33 6.28
CA ARG A 294 -8.32 12.79 6.12
C ARG A 294 -8.68 13.54 7.40
N ARG A 295 -9.76 13.13 8.06
CA ARG A 295 -10.21 13.72 9.31
C ARG A 295 -9.19 13.49 10.43
N TYR A 296 -8.73 12.25 10.57
CA TYR A 296 -7.72 11.87 11.55
C TYR A 296 -6.42 12.69 11.43
N THR A 297 -5.92 12.81 10.20
CA THR A 297 -4.70 13.57 9.92
C THR A 297 -4.88 15.06 10.23
N LYS A 298 -6.01 15.65 9.81
CA LYS A 298 -6.33 17.04 10.13
C LYS A 298 -6.45 17.29 11.62
N LEU A 299 -7.02 16.33 12.36
CA LEU A 299 -7.11 16.43 13.82
C LEU A 299 -5.72 16.50 14.47
N ILE A 300 -4.81 15.60 14.09
CA ILE A 300 -3.43 15.61 14.62
C ILE A 300 -2.69 16.90 14.26
N GLN A 301 -2.98 17.47 13.08
CA GLN A 301 -2.39 18.75 12.69
C GLN A 301 -2.98 19.95 13.45
N ALA A 302 -4.26 19.89 13.79
CA ALA A 302 -4.97 20.98 14.46
C ALA A 302 -4.58 21.14 15.94
N ILE A 303 -4.35 20.03 16.66
CA ILE A 303 -3.97 20.07 18.07
C ILE A 303 -2.55 20.63 18.22
N SER A 304 -2.41 21.68 19.02
CA SER A 304 -1.15 22.41 19.23
C SER A 304 -0.11 21.64 20.05
N VAL A 305 -0.56 20.65 20.86
CA VAL A 305 0.30 19.79 21.67
C VAL A 305 0.90 18.67 20.84
N GLU A 306 2.16 18.32 21.12
CA GLU A 306 2.84 17.21 20.44
C GLU A 306 2.27 15.85 20.86
N PRO A 307 1.84 15.00 19.90
CA PRO A 307 1.40 13.65 20.20
C PRO A 307 2.59 12.74 20.56
N ILE A 308 2.34 11.75 21.40
CA ILE A 308 3.29 10.68 21.70
C ILE A 308 3.06 9.56 20.70
N PHE A 309 4.07 9.29 19.89
CA PHE A 309 4.08 8.19 18.90
C PHE A 309 4.64 6.92 19.53
N LYS A 310 3.83 6.28 20.37
CA LYS A 310 4.16 4.99 20.98
C LYS A 310 2.92 4.12 20.94
N HIS A 311 2.98 2.96 20.31
CA HIS A 311 1.83 2.09 19.99
C HIS A 311 0.75 2.83 19.19
N LEU A 312 -0.20 3.47 19.84
CA LEU A 312 -1.18 4.36 19.23
C LEU A 312 -0.75 5.82 19.42
N PRO A 313 -0.86 6.70 18.41
CA PRO A 313 -0.70 8.14 18.63
C PRO A 313 -1.70 8.63 19.68
N HIS A 314 -1.18 9.29 20.71
CA HIS A 314 -2.01 9.79 21.82
C HIS A 314 -1.38 11.02 22.45
N TYR A 315 -2.17 11.72 23.27
CA TYR A 315 -1.74 12.84 24.07
C TYR A 315 -1.87 12.49 25.54
N LEU A 316 -1.08 13.15 26.39
CA LEU A 316 -1.15 13.06 27.85
C LEU A 316 -1.42 14.42 28.43
N ASP A 317 -2.35 14.50 29.39
CA ASP A 317 -2.52 15.68 30.23
C ASP A 317 -1.65 15.63 31.49
N SER A 318 -1.75 16.66 32.34
CA SER A 318 -0.99 16.76 33.57
C SER A 318 -1.36 15.69 34.62
N GLU A 319 -2.50 15.03 34.49
CA GLU A 319 -2.96 13.94 35.35
C GLU A 319 -2.63 12.55 34.82
N ASN A 320 -1.82 12.48 33.72
CA ASN A 320 -1.48 11.25 32.98
C ASN A 320 -2.68 10.51 32.37
N ARG A 321 -3.74 11.24 31.99
CA ARG A 321 -4.85 10.65 31.22
C ARG A 321 -4.50 10.64 29.76
N PHE A 322 -4.87 9.55 29.08
CA PHE A 322 -4.58 9.32 27.67
C PHE A 322 -5.73 9.82 26.79
N TYR A 323 -5.41 10.66 25.82
CA TYR A 323 -6.34 11.19 24.82
C TYR A 323 -5.95 10.70 23.45
N VAL A 324 -6.84 9.98 22.79
CA VAL A 324 -6.56 9.39 21.47
C VAL A 324 -7.31 10.15 20.37
N PRO A 325 -6.61 10.63 19.34
CA PRO A 325 -7.25 11.24 18.19
C PRO A 325 -8.05 10.18 17.41
N THR A 326 -9.24 10.57 16.93
CA THR A 326 -10.12 9.71 16.14
C THR A 326 -10.67 10.45 14.91
N ALA A 327 -11.20 9.72 13.95
CA ALA A 327 -11.91 10.30 12.81
C ALA A 327 -13.42 10.44 13.05
N LEU A 328 -13.86 10.30 14.30
CA LEU A 328 -15.28 10.42 14.66
C LEU A 328 -15.85 11.76 14.17
N ASP A 329 -16.99 11.68 13.50
CA ASP A 329 -17.82 12.80 13.07
C ASP A 329 -19.18 12.63 13.72
N VAL A 330 -19.44 13.41 14.75
CA VAL A 330 -20.68 13.36 15.53
C VAL A 330 -21.52 14.55 15.13
N ASP A 331 -22.60 14.33 14.43
CA ASP A 331 -23.57 15.38 14.14
C ASP A 331 -24.50 15.64 15.35
N GLU A 332 -25.30 16.71 15.25
CA GLU A 332 -26.18 17.15 16.33
C GLU A 332 -27.37 16.19 16.64
N SER A 333 -27.50 15.09 15.89
CA SER A 333 -28.65 14.22 16.10
C SER A 333 -28.42 13.25 17.27
N GLU A 334 -29.37 13.18 18.20
CA GLU A 334 -29.37 12.19 19.31
C GLU A 334 -29.31 10.74 18.73
N GLU A 335 -29.75 10.52 17.51
CA GLU A 335 -29.67 9.23 16.82
C GLU A 335 -28.23 8.86 16.47
N CYS A 336 -27.45 9.81 15.95
CA CYS A 336 -26.04 9.57 15.58
C CYS A 336 -25.20 9.20 16.81
N GLU A 337 -25.34 9.94 17.92
CA GLU A 337 -24.66 9.62 19.18
C GLU A 337 -25.06 8.23 19.70
N SER A 338 -26.37 7.93 19.73
CA SER A 338 -26.90 6.66 20.23
C SER A 338 -26.44 5.48 19.40
N ASP A 339 -26.40 5.60 18.07
CA ASP A 339 -25.95 4.55 17.16
C ASP A 339 -24.45 4.30 17.32
N MET A 340 -23.66 5.35 17.39
CA MET A 340 -22.21 5.27 17.63
C MET A 340 -21.89 4.58 18.96
N ILE A 341 -22.58 4.95 20.05
CA ILE A 341 -22.43 4.31 21.35
C ILE A 341 -22.79 2.83 21.29
N ARG A 342 -23.86 2.49 20.57
CA ARG A 342 -24.30 1.10 20.41
C ARG A 342 -23.24 0.28 19.67
N GLU A 343 -22.67 0.82 18.61
CA GLU A 343 -21.62 0.17 17.81
C GLU A 343 -20.35 -0.05 18.64
N MET A 344 -19.88 0.97 19.35
CA MET A 344 -18.73 0.84 20.25
C MET A 344 -18.95 -0.25 21.31
N LYS A 345 -20.15 -0.31 21.93
CA LYS A 345 -20.49 -1.31 22.94
C LYS A 345 -20.52 -2.73 22.39
N ASN A 346 -20.81 -2.90 21.13
CA ASN A 346 -20.88 -4.21 20.47
C ASN A 346 -19.53 -4.69 19.93
N ASN A 347 -18.47 -3.87 19.98
CA ASN A 347 -17.16 -4.19 19.48
C ASN A 347 -16.21 -4.61 20.62
N GLY A 348 -16.09 -5.91 20.90
CA GLY A 348 -15.27 -6.43 22.01
C GLY A 348 -13.79 -6.13 21.87
N ASP A 349 -13.23 -6.14 20.66
CA ASP A 349 -11.83 -5.82 20.39
C ASP A 349 -11.55 -4.33 20.70
N LEU A 350 -12.47 -3.45 20.30
CA LEU A 350 -12.39 -2.03 20.61
C LEU A 350 -12.51 -1.77 22.11
N LEU A 351 -13.43 -2.42 22.81
CA LEU A 351 -13.60 -2.24 24.26
C LEU A 351 -12.33 -2.59 25.03
N ARG A 352 -11.53 -3.55 24.55
CA ARG A 352 -10.21 -3.84 25.14
C ARG A 352 -9.24 -2.68 24.99
N LEU A 353 -9.19 -2.03 23.83
CA LEU A 353 -8.36 -0.85 23.60
C LEU A 353 -8.84 0.35 24.43
N LEU A 354 -10.15 0.54 24.51
CA LEU A 354 -10.76 1.63 25.30
C LEU A 354 -10.55 1.47 26.81
N PHE A 355 -10.06 0.32 27.24
CA PHE A 355 -9.64 0.13 28.62
C PHE A 355 -8.43 0.98 29.01
N GLU A 356 -7.50 1.14 28.06
CA GLU A 356 -6.28 1.94 28.24
C GLU A 356 -6.46 3.37 27.73
N TYR A 357 -7.31 3.56 26.72
CA TYR A 357 -7.47 4.81 25.95
C TYR A 357 -8.94 5.24 25.94
N ASN A 358 -9.48 5.58 27.09
CA ASN A 358 -10.90 5.86 27.27
C ASN A 358 -11.32 7.33 27.02
N HIS A 359 -10.39 8.20 26.64
CA HIS A 359 -10.67 9.57 26.20
C HIS A 359 -10.40 9.69 24.71
N LEU A 360 -11.46 9.88 23.92
CA LEU A 360 -11.41 9.97 22.48
C LEU A 360 -11.62 11.41 22.02
N ILE A 361 -10.77 11.93 21.17
CA ILE A 361 -10.92 13.25 20.57
C ILE A 361 -11.65 13.06 19.24
N ALA A 362 -12.85 13.59 19.10
CA ALA A 362 -13.59 13.57 17.84
C ALA A 362 -13.03 14.58 16.85
N SER A 363 -12.94 14.18 15.57
CA SER A 363 -12.50 15.09 14.51
C SER A 363 -13.51 16.20 14.23
N LYS A 364 -14.78 15.92 14.50
CA LYS A 364 -15.88 16.87 14.47
C LYS A 364 -16.91 16.45 15.49
N SER A 365 -17.26 17.35 16.41
CA SER A 365 -18.35 17.19 17.37
C SER A 365 -18.69 18.57 17.92
N GLU A 366 -19.96 18.83 18.18
CA GLU A 366 -20.41 20.10 18.74
C GLU A 366 -20.35 20.12 20.27
N ALA A 367 -20.42 18.94 20.88
CA ALA A 367 -20.37 18.81 22.34
C ALA A 367 -19.60 17.55 22.76
N SER A 368 -18.97 17.62 23.93
CA SER A 368 -18.37 16.47 24.59
C SER A 368 -19.41 15.66 25.32
N PHE A 369 -19.35 14.33 25.25
CA PHE A 369 -20.25 13.44 25.94
C PHE A 369 -19.51 12.24 26.53
N THR A 370 -20.17 11.56 27.49
CA THR A 370 -19.62 10.37 28.14
C THR A 370 -20.68 9.28 28.23
N PHE A 371 -20.21 8.04 28.08
CA PHE A 371 -21.09 6.89 28.28
C PHE A 371 -20.39 5.77 29.05
N ASN A 372 -21.21 4.98 29.75
CA ASN A 372 -20.73 3.83 30.48
C ASN A 372 -20.99 2.54 29.73
N THR A 373 -20.01 1.65 29.76
CA THR A 373 -20.12 0.29 29.21
C THR A 373 -19.51 -0.72 30.19
N LYS A 374 -19.79 -1.98 29.96
CA LYS A 374 -19.20 -3.09 30.70
C LYS A 374 -18.47 -3.98 29.77
N PHE A 375 -17.28 -4.40 30.15
CA PHE A 375 -16.47 -5.35 29.42
C PHE A 375 -16.25 -6.59 30.24
N THR A 376 -16.55 -7.76 29.64
CA THR A 376 -16.27 -9.07 30.24
C THR A 376 -15.25 -9.77 29.36
N ASN A 377 -14.11 -10.16 29.93
CA ASN A 377 -13.08 -10.87 29.19
C ASN A 377 -13.49 -12.34 29.02
N SER A 378 -14.16 -12.68 27.90
CA SER A 378 -14.65 -14.03 27.64
C SER A 378 -13.62 -14.98 26.97
N ASP A 379 -12.60 -14.43 26.30
CA ASP A 379 -11.70 -15.25 25.48
C ASP A 379 -10.71 -16.08 26.30
N ASP A 380 -10.44 -15.69 27.52
CA ASP A 380 -9.65 -16.49 28.47
C ASP A 380 -10.46 -17.55 29.21
N PHE A 381 -11.77 -17.55 29.03
CA PHE A 381 -12.68 -18.36 29.86
C PHE A 381 -12.65 -19.86 29.50
N ASP A 382 -12.53 -20.18 28.21
CA ASP A 382 -12.65 -21.58 27.74
C ASP A 382 -11.41 -22.41 28.03
N ASN A 383 -10.23 -21.79 28.18
CA ASN A 383 -8.94 -22.45 28.35
C ASN A 383 -8.44 -22.53 29.81
N LYS A 384 -9.16 -21.96 30.80
CA LYS A 384 -8.74 -21.92 32.21
C LYS A 384 -9.43 -22.97 33.08
N PRO A 385 -8.73 -23.50 34.12
CA PRO A 385 -9.33 -24.38 35.11
C PRO A 385 -10.55 -23.72 35.82
N ALA A 386 -11.52 -24.52 36.26
CA ALA A 386 -12.75 -24.02 36.83
C ALA A 386 -12.59 -23.08 38.05
N THR A 387 -11.51 -23.21 38.81
CA THR A 387 -11.14 -22.34 39.94
C THR A 387 -10.70 -20.95 39.47
N GLU A 388 -9.96 -20.86 38.35
CA GLU A 388 -9.53 -19.59 37.78
C GLU A 388 -10.64 -18.90 36.99
N LYS A 389 -11.65 -19.65 36.49
CA LYS A 389 -12.81 -19.12 35.80
C LYS A 389 -13.68 -18.25 36.72
N LEU A 390 -13.76 -18.55 37.99
CA LEU A 390 -14.50 -17.78 39.00
C LEU A 390 -13.82 -16.44 39.33
N GLU A 391 -12.49 -16.39 39.33
CA GLU A 391 -11.72 -15.18 39.63
C GLU A 391 -11.56 -14.25 38.42
N SER A 392 -11.59 -14.81 37.20
CA SER A 392 -11.44 -14.05 35.95
C SER A 392 -12.76 -13.45 35.42
N ASN A 393 -13.89 -13.76 36.01
CA ASN A 393 -15.22 -13.23 35.64
C ASN A 393 -15.44 -11.80 36.13
N ILE A 394 -14.39 -10.96 36.05
CA ILE A 394 -14.49 -9.56 36.49
C ILE A 394 -15.08 -8.76 35.33
N THR A 395 -16.37 -8.44 35.49
CA THR A 395 -17.00 -7.42 34.64
C THR A 395 -16.45 -6.06 35.04
N LYS A 396 -15.66 -5.43 34.21
CA LYS A 396 -15.14 -4.09 34.45
C LYS A 396 -16.08 -3.06 33.85
N SER A 397 -16.44 -2.04 34.63
CA SER A 397 -17.15 -0.85 34.13
C SER A 397 -16.15 0.13 33.54
N LEU A 398 -16.43 0.58 32.34
CA LEU A 398 -15.67 1.61 31.64
C LEU A 398 -16.51 2.86 31.48
N CYS A 399 -15.93 4.02 31.79
CA CYS A 399 -16.44 5.32 31.39
C CYS A 399 -15.64 5.84 30.22
N ILE A 400 -16.27 5.98 29.05
CA ILE A 400 -15.65 6.44 27.82
C ILE A 400 -16.12 7.88 27.57
N SER A 401 -15.16 8.77 27.32
CA SER A 401 -15.42 10.17 27.00
C SER A 401 -15.09 10.42 25.53
N VAL A 402 -16.02 11.00 24.80
CA VAL A 402 -15.78 11.58 23.47
C VAL A 402 -15.79 13.09 23.66
N ILE A 403 -14.70 13.74 23.27
CA ILE A 403 -14.50 15.17 23.52
C ILE A 403 -14.23 15.93 22.23
N THR A 404 -14.59 17.20 22.23
CA THR A 404 -14.28 18.12 21.13
C THR A 404 -12.78 18.44 21.06
N ILE A 405 -12.32 19.00 19.93
CA ILE A 405 -10.93 19.49 19.79
C ILE A 405 -10.64 20.59 20.80
N ASP A 406 -11.58 21.52 20.99
CA ASP A 406 -11.43 22.67 21.91
C ASP A 406 -11.30 22.20 23.37
N ASP A 407 -12.13 21.24 23.79
CA ASP A 407 -12.04 20.64 25.13
C ASP A 407 -10.74 19.87 25.32
N ALA A 408 -10.27 19.18 24.27
CA ALA A 408 -8.98 18.49 24.30
C ALA A 408 -7.83 19.47 24.47
N GLU A 409 -7.80 20.54 23.68
CA GLU A 409 -6.77 21.58 23.76
C GLU A 409 -6.79 22.27 25.13
N GLY A 410 -7.97 22.57 25.67
CA GLY A 410 -8.11 23.12 27.01
C GLY A 410 -7.47 22.23 28.07
N ARG A 411 -7.79 20.93 28.07
CA ARG A 411 -7.28 19.96 29.05
C ARG A 411 -5.78 19.66 28.88
N LEU A 412 -5.29 19.62 27.64
CA LEU A 412 -3.89 19.34 27.33
C LEU A 412 -2.97 20.54 27.61
N ASN A 413 -3.49 21.76 27.49
CA ASN A 413 -2.73 22.98 27.73
C ASN A 413 -2.83 23.47 29.20
N ASP A 414 -3.76 22.93 30.01
CA ASP A 414 -3.84 23.23 31.44
C ASP A 414 -2.57 22.72 32.13
N LYS A 415 -1.51 23.49 32.01
CA LYS A 415 -0.37 23.39 32.91
C LYS A 415 -0.85 23.88 34.26
N THR A 416 -1.36 22.97 35.05
CA THR A 416 -1.82 23.25 36.39
C THR A 416 -0.83 24.12 37.12
N THR A 417 -1.26 25.31 37.45
CA THR A 417 -0.86 26.08 38.60
C THR A 417 -1.08 25.26 39.86
N HIS A 418 -0.24 24.26 40.11
CA HIS A 418 -0.01 23.67 41.42
C HIS A 418 1.49 23.74 41.67
N GLY A 419 1.85 24.90 42.27
CA GLY A 419 3.14 25.12 42.91
C GLY A 419 3.26 24.30 44.21
#